data_1556d52a68ac680f508f796d3645529b
#
_entry.id   1556d52a68ac680f508f796d3645529b
#
_cell.length_a   1.000
_cell.length_b   1.000
_cell.length_c   1.000
_cell.angle_alpha   90.00
_cell.angle_beta   90.00
_cell.angle_gamma   90.00
#
_symmetry.space_group_name_H-M   'P 1'
#
loop_
_entity.id
_entity.type
_entity.pdbx_description
1 polymer ?
#
loop_
_entity_poly.entity_id
_entity_poly.type
_entity_poly.pdbx_seq_one_letter_code
_entity_poly.pdbx_strand_id
1 'polypeptide(L)'
;MAAATELDMNISNYLDETEWKKFLRFSEELETPCIIINLERIKKNYLELKQFFPNAEIYYAVKANPHDEVLKLLMDLGAYFDIASRYELDKILALGVTPDRLSYGNTIKKAKDIAYFYEKGVRLFATDSKEDLKNLAKCAPEAHVYVRILVENTNSADWPLSRKFGCHPDMAYDLCILAKELGLIPYGISFHVGSQQRDIGQWNDAIAKTKYLMRSLEEEEDIELQMINMGGGFPAPYVVPTNELSEYAGEINRYLKDDFGDTLPRIILEPGRSLVGNAGILITEVITVSRKNNTALHRWVYVDAGVFNGLVETFNESIKYPIVTSKDSNSGKRGEVVLAGPTCDSMDIMYEDYKYQLPINLKPGDRIYFLSAGAYTSSYASVEFNGFPPLKTYIMK
;
A
#
# COMPACT_ATOMS: atom_id res chain seq x y z
N MET A 1 -11.90 -11.59 -25.56
CA MET A 1 -10.66 -10.83 -25.66
C MET A 1 -11.03 -9.42 -26.08
N ALA A 2 -11.13 -8.49 -25.11
CA ALA A 2 -11.30 -7.07 -25.44
C ALA A 2 -9.93 -6.56 -25.89
N ALA A 3 -9.87 -5.96 -27.07
CA ALA A 3 -8.69 -5.28 -27.56
C ALA A 3 -8.26 -4.24 -26.53
N ALA A 4 -6.99 -4.33 -26.09
CA ALA A 4 -6.40 -3.27 -25.29
C ALA A 4 -6.45 -2.00 -26.13
N THR A 5 -7.33 -1.09 -25.78
CA THR A 5 -7.30 0.27 -26.29
C THR A 5 -5.91 0.81 -25.99
N GLU A 6 -5.22 1.33 -27.01
CA GLU A 6 -3.97 2.08 -26.85
C GLU A 6 -4.22 3.20 -25.82
N LEU A 7 -3.90 2.93 -24.56
CA LEU A 7 -3.79 3.96 -23.53
C LEU A 7 -2.53 4.74 -23.88
N ASP A 8 -2.74 5.92 -24.46
CA ASP A 8 -1.65 6.84 -24.77
C ASP A 8 -0.98 7.23 -23.44
N MET A 9 0.21 6.65 -23.19
CA MET A 9 0.93 6.83 -21.93
C MET A 9 1.55 8.23 -21.91
N ASN A 10 0.67 9.23 -21.77
CA ASN A 10 1.09 10.60 -21.62
C ASN A 10 1.53 10.83 -20.17
N ILE A 11 2.80 11.21 -19.98
CA ILE A 11 3.37 11.51 -18.65
C ILE A 11 2.57 12.57 -17.90
N SER A 12 1.92 13.49 -18.62
CA SER A 12 1.08 14.56 -18.04
C SER A 12 -0.11 14.02 -17.21
N ASN A 13 -0.50 12.76 -17.39
CA ASN A 13 -1.52 12.12 -16.58
C ASN A 13 -1.01 11.75 -15.16
N TYR A 14 0.29 11.75 -14.95
CA TYR A 14 0.94 11.33 -13.70
C TYR A 14 1.77 12.42 -13.04
N LEU A 15 2.46 13.24 -13.85
CA LEU A 15 3.34 14.30 -13.40
C LEU A 15 3.17 15.53 -14.29
N ASP A 16 3.16 16.72 -13.70
CA ASP A 16 3.25 17.93 -14.49
C ASP A 16 4.66 18.12 -15.10
N GLU A 17 4.75 18.95 -16.12
CA GLU A 17 5.99 19.17 -16.86
C GLU A 17 7.12 19.73 -15.98
N THR A 18 6.78 20.53 -14.98
CA THR A 18 7.77 21.14 -14.07
C THR A 18 8.34 20.09 -13.13
N GLU A 19 7.47 19.25 -12.54
CA GLU A 19 7.89 18.12 -11.71
C GLU A 19 8.78 17.16 -12.49
N TRP A 20 8.39 16.84 -13.73
CA TRP A 20 9.17 15.96 -14.59
C TRP A 20 10.56 16.53 -14.91
N LYS A 21 10.66 17.81 -15.26
CA LYS A 21 11.94 18.46 -15.50
C LYS A 21 12.83 18.49 -14.25
N LYS A 22 12.23 18.76 -13.07
CA LYS A 22 12.95 18.72 -11.78
C LYS A 22 13.48 17.32 -11.50
N PHE A 23 12.63 16.30 -11.72
CA PHE A 23 12.99 14.90 -11.56
C PHE A 23 14.16 14.50 -12.48
N LEU A 24 14.08 14.81 -13.78
CA LEU A 24 15.14 14.47 -14.74
C LEU A 24 16.50 15.07 -14.35
N ARG A 25 16.52 16.35 -13.96
CA ARG A 25 17.74 17.01 -13.47
C ARG A 25 18.32 16.33 -12.23
N PHE A 26 17.44 15.98 -11.27
CA PHE A 26 17.87 15.31 -10.05
C PHE A 26 18.45 13.91 -10.34
N SER A 27 17.90 13.21 -11.31
CA SER A 27 18.27 11.83 -11.65
C SER A 27 19.47 11.70 -12.59
N GLU A 28 19.97 12.80 -13.18
CA GLU A 28 20.92 12.77 -14.30
C GLU A 28 22.21 12.00 -13.98
N GLU A 29 22.76 12.21 -12.78
CA GLU A 29 24.02 11.58 -12.35
C GLU A 29 23.83 10.34 -11.46
N LEU A 30 22.59 9.92 -11.22
CA LEU A 30 22.35 8.77 -10.37
C LEU A 30 22.60 7.44 -11.11
N GLU A 31 23.25 6.53 -10.41
CA GLU A 31 23.39 5.14 -10.88
C GLU A 31 22.06 4.39 -10.79
N THR A 32 21.80 3.54 -11.78
CA THR A 32 20.66 2.63 -11.81
C THR A 32 21.07 1.24 -11.29
N PRO A 33 20.12 0.40 -10.80
CA PRO A 33 18.74 0.78 -10.54
C PRO A 33 18.61 1.62 -9.26
N CYS A 34 17.70 2.57 -9.26
CA CYS A 34 17.41 3.35 -8.05
C CYS A 34 15.96 3.83 -8.04
N ILE A 35 15.48 4.21 -6.86
CA ILE A 35 14.18 4.86 -6.69
C ILE A 35 14.35 6.26 -6.11
N ILE A 36 13.61 7.21 -6.65
CA ILE A 36 13.53 8.58 -6.15
C ILE A 36 12.16 8.80 -5.54
N ILE A 37 12.11 9.28 -4.31
CA ILE A 37 10.88 9.61 -3.58
C ILE A 37 10.76 11.12 -3.44
N ASN A 38 9.65 11.69 -3.91
CA ASN A 38 9.32 13.11 -3.80
C ASN A 38 8.50 13.37 -2.54
N LEU A 39 9.11 14.01 -1.54
CA LEU A 39 8.46 14.31 -0.26
C LEU A 39 7.32 15.33 -0.39
N GLU A 40 7.42 16.31 -1.28
CA GLU A 40 6.35 17.29 -1.48
C GLU A 40 5.07 16.63 -2.03
N ARG A 41 5.21 15.60 -2.86
CA ARG A 41 4.06 14.81 -3.33
C ARG A 41 3.40 14.04 -2.18
N ILE A 42 4.17 13.42 -1.29
CA ILE A 42 3.66 12.73 -0.10
C ILE A 42 2.90 13.71 0.81
N LYS A 43 3.47 14.89 1.06
CA LYS A 43 2.83 15.95 1.83
C LYS A 43 1.48 16.35 1.23
N LYS A 44 1.44 16.57 -0.10
CA LYS A 44 0.20 16.90 -0.82
C LYS A 44 -0.85 15.80 -0.64
N ASN A 45 -0.47 14.53 -0.87
CA ASN A 45 -1.38 13.38 -0.73
C ASN A 45 -1.96 13.27 0.69
N TYR A 46 -1.10 13.47 1.71
CA TYR A 46 -1.54 13.42 3.12
C TYR A 46 -2.54 14.53 3.45
N LEU A 47 -2.25 15.76 3.05
CA LEU A 47 -3.11 16.91 3.31
C LEU A 47 -4.45 16.79 2.57
N GLU A 48 -4.44 16.29 1.35
CA GLU A 48 -5.64 16.02 0.56
C GLU A 48 -6.51 14.94 1.21
N LEU A 49 -5.92 13.81 1.64
CA LEU A 49 -6.64 12.76 2.36
C LEU A 49 -7.24 13.31 3.68
N LYS A 50 -6.49 14.12 4.43
CA LYS A 50 -6.97 14.75 5.67
C LYS A 50 -8.10 15.75 5.41
N GLN A 51 -8.06 16.46 4.30
CA GLN A 51 -9.14 17.38 3.89
C GLN A 51 -10.44 16.63 3.57
N PHE A 52 -10.36 15.50 2.88
CA PHE A 52 -11.54 14.72 2.49
C PHE A 52 -12.10 13.84 3.63
N PHE A 53 -11.26 13.48 4.60
CA PHE A 53 -11.68 12.74 5.81
C PHE A 53 -11.30 13.53 7.08
N PRO A 54 -11.96 14.68 7.36
CA PRO A 54 -11.57 15.56 8.46
C PRO A 54 -11.71 14.90 9.83
N ASN A 55 -12.66 13.97 9.98
CA ASN A 55 -12.95 13.26 11.23
C ASN A 55 -12.14 11.98 11.42
N ALA A 56 -11.33 11.57 10.42
CA ALA A 56 -10.55 10.36 10.51
C ALA A 56 -9.13 10.63 11.03
N GLU A 57 -8.62 9.70 11.81
CA GLU A 57 -7.21 9.60 12.15
C GLU A 57 -6.50 8.77 11.07
N ILE A 58 -5.40 9.31 10.56
CA ILE A 58 -4.64 8.66 9.48
C ILE A 58 -3.49 7.90 10.10
N TYR A 59 -3.57 6.58 10.10
CA TYR A 59 -2.54 5.64 10.52
C TYR A 59 -1.74 5.18 9.31
N TYR A 60 -0.62 5.80 9.04
CA TYR A 60 0.21 5.42 7.90
C TYR A 60 0.70 3.99 8.02
N ALA A 61 0.42 3.15 7.01
CA ALA A 61 0.91 1.78 6.95
C ALA A 61 2.42 1.77 6.61
N VAL A 62 3.27 1.63 7.63
CA VAL A 62 4.74 1.75 7.52
C VAL A 62 5.32 0.83 6.45
N LYS A 63 4.78 -0.37 6.31
CA LYS A 63 5.18 -1.37 5.30
C LYS A 63 5.18 -0.86 3.85
N ALA A 64 4.39 0.17 3.53
CA ALA A 64 4.30 0.69 2.18
C ALA A 64 5.60 1.39 1.74
N ASN A 65 6.18 2.21 2.60
CA ASN A 65 7.51 2.78 2.43
C ASN A 65 8.11 3.16 3.79
N PRO A 66 9.06 2.38 4.33
CA PRO A 66 9.63 2.59 5.66
C PRO A 66 10.85 3.52 5.66
N HIS A 67 11.07 4.35 4.65
CA HIS A 67 12.20 5.27 4.59
C HIS A 67 12.08 6.36 5.67
N ASP A 68 13.16 6.63 6.41
CA ASP A 68 13.18 7.53 7.57
C ASP A 68 12.64 8.93 7.25
N GLU A 69 13.02 9.52 6.12
CA GLU A 69 12.54 10.85 5.71
C GLU A 69 11.04 10.87 5.40
N VAL A 70 10.48 9.77 4.89
CA VAL A 70 9.03 9.62 4.67
C VAL A 70 8.31 9.56 6.02
N LEU A 71 8.79 8.73 6.92
CA LEU A 71 8.21 8.56 8.26
C LEU A 71 8.28 9.86 9.06
N LYS A 72 9.41 10.57 9.00
CA LYS A 72 9.60 11.85 9.66
C LYS A 72 8.67 12.93 9.12
N LEU A 73 8.54 13.03 7.80
CA LEU A 73 7.59 13.96 7.18
C LEU A 73 6.16 13.69 7.68
N LEU A 74 5.71 12.43 7.65
CA LEU A 74 4.36 12.07 8.08
C LEU A 74 4.16 12.30 9.58
N MET A 75 5.18 12.03 10.41
CA MET A 75 5.16 12.36 11.84
C MET A 75 4.96 13.85 12.07
N ASP A 76 5.71 14.70 11.34
CA ASP A 76 5.65 16.17 11.45
C ASP A 76 4.29 16.71 10.97
N LEU A 77 3.64 16.04 10.03
CA LEU A 77 2.28 16.34 9.55
C LEU A 77 1.18 15.87 10.52
N GLY A 78 1.52 15.16 11.59
CA GLY A 78 0.57 14.69 12.60
C GLY A 78 -0.02 13.31 12.32
N ALA A 79 0.56 12.50 11.41
CA ALA A 79 0.09 11.14 11.15
C ALA A 79 0.32 10.23 12.37
N TYR A 80 -0.58 9.26 12.54
CA TYR A 80 -0.41 8.06 13.33
C TYR A 80 0.25 6.97 12.49
N PHE A 81 0.59 5.82 13.10
CA PHE A 81 1.29 4.76 12.36
C PHE A 81 0.70 3.38 12.67
N ASP A 82 0.35 2.65 11.60
CA ASP A 82 0.06 1.22 11.62
C ASP A 82 1.37 0.44 11.50
N ILE A 83 1.69 -0.34 12.54
CA ILE A 83 2.96 -1.04 12.70
C ILE A 83 2.72 -2.55 12.70
N ALA A 84 3.51 -3.28 11.94
CA ALA A 84 3.36 -4.72 11.75
C ALA A 84 4.43 -5.57 12.48
N SER A 85 5.48 -4.96 13.05
CA SER A 85 6.58 -5.66 13.70
C SER A 85 7.32 -4.79 14.71
N ARG A 86 8.06 -5.45 15.63
CA ARG A 86 8.93 -4.73 16.58
C ARG A 86 9.99 -3.87 15.89
N TYR A 87 10.43 -4.27 14.70
CA TYR A 87 11.45 -3.51 13.94
C TYR A 87 10.89 -2.17 13.44
N GLU A 88 9.64 -2.17 12.99
CA GLU A 88 8.93 -0.92 12.66
C GLU A 88 8.67 -0.09 13.92
N LEU A 89 8.30 -0.73 15.06
CA LEU A 89 8.13 -0.03 16.33
C LEU A 89 9.41 0.70 16.75
N ASP A 90 10.53 -0.01 16.78
CA ASP A 90 11.82 0.56 17.17
C ASP A 90 12.20 1.74 16.28
N LYS A 91 11.97 1.61 14.97
CA LYS A 91 12.22 2.64 13.99
C LYS A 91 11.37 3.90 14.23
N ILE A 92 10.07 3.74 14.45
CA ILE A 92 9.13 4.85 14.67
C ILE A 92 9.39 5.55 16.01
N LEU A 93 9.68 4.78 17.07
CA LEU A 93 10.03 5.36 18.38
C LEU A 93 11.37 6.13 18.33
N ALA A 94 12.35 5.66 17.54
CA ALA A 94 13.63 6.35 17.35
C ALA A 94 13.46 7.72 16.63
N LEU A 95 12.40 7.89 15.86
CA LEU A 95 12.04 9.18 15.26
C LEU A 95 11.33 10.13 16.24
N GLY A 96 10.95 9.66 17.45
CA GLY A 96 10.31 10.47 18.47
C GLY A 96 8.77 10.44 18.47
N VAL A 97 8.14 9.52 17.72
CA VAL A 97 6.68 9.34 17.75
C VAL A 97 6.28 8.74 19.11
N THR A 98 5.25 9.30 19.73
CA THR A 98 4.72 8.81 21.00
C THR A 98 3.86 7.55 20.82
N PRO A 99 3.84 6.62 21.80
CA PRO A 99 3.15 5.33 21.68
C PRO A 99 1.62 5.43 21.49
N ASP A 100 1.00 6.50 21.94
CA ASP A 100 -0.44 6.78 21.76
C ASP A 100 -0.83 7.03 20.28
N ARG A 101 0.15 7.32 19.42
CA ARG A 101 -0.02 7.46 17.98
C ARG A 101 0.23 6.15 17.21
N LEU A 102 0.31 5.02 17.90
CA LEU A 102 0.69 3.73 17.31
C LEU A 102 -0.40 2.68 17.47
N SER A 103 -0.57 1.86 16.45
CA SER A 103 -1.39 0.64 16.46
C SER A 103 -0.56 -0.55 16.03
N TYR A 104 -0.67 -1.69 16.75
CA TYR A 104 -0.12 -2.96 16.28
C TYR A 104 -1.18 -3.65 15.41
N GLY A 105 -1.21 -3.29 14.11
CA GLY A 105 -2.25 -3.73 13.16
C GLY A 105 -2.06 -5.12 12.59
N ASN A 106 -0.97 -5.83 12.89
CA ASN A 106 -0.78 -7.21 12.47
C ASN A 106 -1.49 -8.18 13.44
N THR A 107 -2.42 -9.00 12.93
CA THR A 107 -3.13 -10.00 13.72
C THR A 107 -2.24 -11.21 14.07
N ILE A 108 -1.10 -11.40 13.39
CA ILE A 108 -0.15 -12.49 13.63
C ILE A 108 1.04 -11.94 14.43
N LYS A 109 1.08 -12.26 15.74
CA LYS A 109 2.05 -11.69 16.68
C LYS A 109 2.63 -12.79 17.59
N LYS A 110 3.93 -12.70 17.88
CA LYS A 110 4.52 -13.52 18.94
C LYS A 110 4.21 -12.91 20.30
N ALA A 111 3.93 -13.74 21.30
CA ALA A 111 3.65 -13.26 22.67
C ALA A 111 4.74 -12.31 23.21
N LYS A 112 6.02 -12.59 22.93
CA LYS A 112 7.12 -11.71 23.32
C LYS A 112 7.09 -10.34 22.62
N ASP A 113 6.58 -10.27 21.39
CA ASP A 113 6.48 -9.01 20.67
C ASP A 113 5.27 -8.20 21.19
N ILE A 114 4.17 -8.86 21.57
CA ILE A 114 3.05 -8.21 22.28
C ILE A 114 3.54 -7.57 23.59
N ALA A 115 4.25 -8.33 24.41
CA ALA A 115 4.83 -7.83 25.67
C ALA A 115 5.75 -6.61 25.42
N TYR A 116 6.58 -6.68 24.39
CA TYR A 116 7.48 -5.59 24.01
C TYR A 116 6.71 -4.31 23.60
N PHE A 117 5.69 -4.43 22.75
CA PHE A 117 4.85 -3.28 22.37
C PHE A 117 4.16 -2.66 23.59
N TYR A 118 3.63 -3.51 24.48
CA TYR A 118 2.96 -3.05 25.70
C TYR A 118 3.94 -2.34 26.65
N GLU A 119 5.14 -2.87 26.83
CA GLU A 119 6.24 -2.25 27.59
C GLU A 119 6.61 -0.87 27.03
N LYS A 120 6.63 -0.74 25.70
CA LYS A 120 6.89 0.53 25.03
C LYS A 120 5.72 1.53 25.04
N GLY A 121 4.60 1.16 25.65
CA GLY A 121 3.45 2.05 25.86
C GLY A 121 2.36 1.93 24.79
N VAL A 122 2.49 1.08 23.79
CA VAL A 122 1.41 0.85 22.82
C VAL A 122 0.23 0.15 23.51
N ARG A 123 -0.99 0.60 23.22
CA ARG A 123 -2.22 0.10 23.86
C ARG A 123 -3.28 -0.36 22.87
N LEU A 124 -3.12 -0.13 21.55
CA LEU A 124 -4.08 -0.46 20.51
C LEU A 124 -3.57 -1.64 19.67
N PHE A 125 -4.32 -2.75 19.67
CA PHE A 125 -3.90 -4.03 19.06
C PHE A 125 -5.00 -4.63 18.18
N ALA A 126 -4.64 -5.03 16.94
CA ALA A 126 -5.50 -5.84 16.09
C ALA A 126 -5.51 -7.30 16.54
N THR A 127 -6.64 -7.98 16.36
CA THR A 127 -6.74 -9.42 16.54
C THR A 127 -7.80 -10.03 15.60
N ASP A 128 -7.74 -11.34 15.36
CA ASP A 128 -8.72 -12.10 14.59
C ASP A 128 -8.85 -13.56 15.07
N SER A 129 -8.31 -13.87 16.28
CA SER A 129 -8.33 -15.25 16.78
C SER A 129 -8.32 -15.34 18.30
N LYS A 130 -8.93 -16.44 18.83
CA LYS A 130 -8.98 -16.71 20.26
C LYS A 130 -7.60 -16.88 20.89
N GLU A 131 -6.66 -17.50 20.19
CA GLU A 131 -5.30 -17.71 20.71
C GLU A 131 -4.52 -16.40 20.79
N ASP A 132 -4.68 -15.49 19.84
CA ASP A 132 -4.05 -14.18 19.91
C ASP A 132 -4.65 -13.34 21.05
N LEU A 133 -5.96 -13.37 21.28
CA LEU A 133 -6.60 -12.74 22.45
C LEU A 133 -6.04 -13.23 23.79
N LYS A 134 -5.84 -14.54 23.94
CA LYS A 134 -5.23 -15.10 25.15
C LYS A 134 -3.80 -14.60 25.36
N ASN A 135 -3.03 -14.48 24.26
CA ASN A 135 -1.69 -13.90 24.31
C ASN A 135 -1.74 -12.41 24.66
N LEU A 136 -2.68 -11.65 24.12
CA LEU A 136 -2.89 -10.24 24.44
C LEU A 136 -3.24 -10.06 25.92
N ALA A 137 -4.20 -10.81 26.45
CA ALA A 137 -4.58 -10.74 27.85
C ALA A 137 -3.41 -11.02 28.80
N LYS A 138 -2.55 -11.98 28.45
CA LYS A 138 -1.38 -12.35 29.24
C LYS A 138 -0.26 -11.30 29.16
N CYS A 139 -0.02 -10.71 27.96
CA CYS A 139 1.18 -9.93 27.68
C CYS A 139 0.92 -8.42 27.59
N ALA A 140 -0.34 -8.02 27.47
CA ALA A 140 -0.79 -6.62 27.36
C ALA A 140 -2.15 -6.45 28.09
N PRO A 141 -2.19 -6.63 29.44
CA PRO A 141 -3.43 -6.54 30.20
C PRO A 141 -4.09 -5.16 30.00
N GLU A 142 -5.44 -5.14 29.97
CA GLU A 142 -6.25 -3.93 29.76
C GLU A 142 -5.99 -3.21 28.41
N ALA A 143 -5.33 -3.87 27.47
CA ALA A 143 -5.12 -3.29 26.14
C ALA A 143 -6.45 -3.11 25.39
N HIS A 144 -6.53 -2.06 24.59
CA HIS A 144 -7.59 -1.85 23.63
C HIS A 144 -7.40 -2.82 22.45
N VAL A 145 -8.41 -3.64 22.19
CA VAL A 145 -8.37 -4.58 21.08
C VAL A 145 -9.45 -4.28 20.07
N TYR A 146 -9.09 -4.38 18.80
CA TYR A 146 -10.06 -4.31 17.72
C TYR A 146 -9.99 -5.57 16.88
N VAL A 147 -11.17 -6.10 16.53
CA VAL A 147 -11.29 -7.36 15.80
C VAL A 147 -11.35 -7.08 14.30
N ARG A 148 -10.48 -7.74 13.54
CA ARG A 148 -10.49 -7.65 12.10
C ARG A 148 -11.47 -8.64 11.49
N ILE A 149 -12.42 -8.14 10.71
CA ILE A 149 -13.38 -8.97 9.97
C ILE A 149 -12.92 -9.21 8.53
N LEU A 150 -13.38 -10.34 7.97
CA LEU A 150 -13.27 -10.64 6.55
C LEU A 150 -14.23 -9.77 5.74
N VAL A 151 -13.73 -9.23 4.64
CA VAL A 151 -14.54 -8.64 3.58
C VAL A 151 -14.56 -9.62 2.41
N GLU A 152 -15.70 -9.80 1.77
CA GLU A 152 -15.82 -10.65 0.60
C GLU A 152 -14.96 -10.10 -0.54
N ASN A 153 -14.12 -10.96 -1.10
CA ASN A 153 -13.23 -10.58 -2.18
C ASN A 153 -13.98 -10.61 -3.52
N THR A 154 -14.23 -9.44 -4.09
CA THR A 154 -14.83 -9.27 -5.40
C THR A 154 -13.72 -9.02 -6.40
N ASN A 155 -12.77 -9.60 -6.73
CA ASN A 155 -11.74 -9.39 -7.79
C ASN A 155 -11.57 -7.94 -8.30
N SER A 156 -12.02 -6.96 -7.52
CA SER A 156 -11.99 -5.52 -7.85
C SER A 156 -10.73 -4.81 -7.33
N ALA A 157 -9.94 -5.47 -6.50
CA ALA A 157 -8.64 -5.01 -6.04
C ALA A 157 -7.53 -5.61 -6.90
N ASP A 158 -6.59 -4.79 -7.37
CA ASP A 158 -5.47 -5.26 -8.20
C ASP A 158 -4.50 -6.15 -7.42
N TRP A 159 -4.34 -5.89 -6.11
CA TRP A 159 -3.64 -6.78 -5.19
C TRP A 159 -4.65 -7.35 -4.19
N PRO A 160 -5.21 -8.53 -4.48
CA PRO A 160 -6.34 -9.06 -3.76
C PRO A 160 -5.95 -9.49 -2.34
N LEU A 161 -6.93 -9.41 -1.43
CA LEU A 161 -6.81 -9.98 -0.10
C LEU A 161 -6.86 -11.51 -0.17
N SER A 162 -5.99 -12.15 0.60
CA SER A 162 -6.13 -13.58 0.90
C SER A 162 -6.94 -13.76 2.19
N ARG A 163 -7.42 -14.98 2.43
CA ARG A 163 -8.05 -15.39 3.71
C ARG A 163 -7.05 -15.55 4.87
N LYS A 164 -5.85 -14.95 4.72
CA LYS A 164 -4.81 -15.01 5.75
C LYS A 164 -5.18 -14.20 6.99
N PHE A 165 -5.94 -13.13 6.83
CA PHE A 165 -6.28 -12.18 7.89
C PHE A 165 -7.78 -11.98 7.99
N GLY A 166 -8.24 -11.74 9.22
CA GLY A 166 -9.61 -11.48 9.54
C GLY A 166 -10.42 -12.76 9.83
N CYS A 167 -11.50 -12.60 10.55
CA CYS A 167 -12.46 -13.66 10.87
C CYS A 167 -13.86 -13.32 10.35
N HIS A 168 -14.74 -14.32 10.31
CA HIS A 168 -16.15 -14.09 9.97
C HIS A 168 -16.85 -13.21 11.04
N PRO A 169 -17.86 -12.41 10.69
CA PRO A 169 -18.54 -11.53 11.64
C PRO A 169 -19.10 -12.21 12.90
N ASP A 170 -19.63 -13.45 12.81
CA ASP A 170 -20.08 -14.22 13.96
C ASP A 170 -18.93 -14.54 14.93
N MET A 171 -17.79 -14.92 14.39
CA MET A 171 -16.58 -15.13 15.19
C MET A 171 -16.07 -13.82 15.78
N ALA A 172 -16.18 -12.69 15.07
CA ALA A 172 -15.79 -11.39 15.60
C ALA A 172 -16.65 -10.99 16.81
N TYR A 173 -17.95 -11.29 16.76
CA TYR A 173 -18.88 -11.13 17.89
C TYR A 173 -18.38 -11.91 19.11
N ASP A 174 -18.13 -13.22 18.97
CA ASP A 174 -17.58 -14.07 20.04
C ASP A 174 -16.23 -13.57 20.57
N LEU A 175 -15.35 -13.04 19.70
CA LEU A 175 -14.06 -12.52 20.09
C LEU A 175 -14.15 -11.25 20.94
N CYS A 176 -15.14 -10.39 20.68
CA CYS A 176 -15.37 -9.20 21.51
C CYS A 176 -15.85 -9.59 22.93
N ILE A 177 -16.74 -10.59 23.04
CA ILE A 177 -17.16 -11.12 24.33
C ILE A 177 -15.97 -11.73 25.07
N LEU A 178 -15.22 -12.60 24.41
CA LEU A 178 -14.04 -13.23 25.00
C LEU A 178 -12.97 -12.18 25.44
N ALA A 179 -12.80 -11.11 24.68
CA ALA A 179 -11.89 -10.03 25.06
C ALA A 179 -12.29 -9.39 26.39
N LYS A 180 -13.60 -9.08 26.58
CA LYS A 180 -14.16 -8.56 27.84
C LYS A 180 -13.95 -9.56 28.99
N GLU A 181 -14.24 -10.85 28.77
CA GLU A 181 -14.04 -11.92 29.76
C GLU A 181 -12.57 -12.06 30.20
N LEU A 182 -11.63 -11.86 29.29
CA LEU A 182 -10.19 -11.92 29.54
C LEU A 182 -9.61 -10.64 30.15
N GLY A 183 -10.43 -9.62 30.45
CA GLY A 183 -9.98 -8.34 31.00
C GLY A 183 -9.28 -7.41 30.02
N LEU A 184 -9.46 -7.65 28.72
CA LEU A 184 -9.10 -6.71 27.67
C LEU A 184 -10.24 -5.69 27.43
N ILE A 185 -9.98 -4.63 26.71
CA ILE A 185 -10.98 -3.64 26.34
C ILE A 185 -11.38 -3.85 24.88
N PRO A 186 -12.55 -4.49 24.57
CA PRO A 186 -13.08 -4.50 23.23
C PRO A 186 -13.31 -3.06 22.77
N TYR A 187 -12.60 -2.64 21.74
CA TYR A 187 -12.54 -1.22 21.39
C TYR A 187 -13.14 -0.90 20.02
N GLY A 188 -13.07 -1.84 19.09
CA GLY A 188 -13.61 -1.60 17.77
C GLY A 188 -13.54 -2.80 16.82
N ILE A 189 -14.00 -2.54 15.60
CA ILE A 189 -13.92 -3.47 14.48
C ILE A 189 -13.04 -2.86 13.38
N SER A 190 -12.26 -3.71 12.72
CA SER A 190 -11.50 -3.32 11.53
C SER A 190 -11.79 -4.21 10.34
N PHE A 191 -11.58 -3.66 9.16
CA PHE A 191 -11.60 -4.40 7.91
C PHE A 191 -10.59 -3.81 6.91
N HIS A 192 -10.36 -4.53 5.83
CA HIS A 192 -9.55 -4.03 4.71
C HIS A 192 -10.14 -4.56 3.40
N VAL A 193 -10.44 -3.68 2.47
CA VAL A 193 -11.17 -4.00 1.23
C VAL A 193 -10.28 -4.51 0.08
N GLY A 194 -8.98 -4.66 0.32
CA GLY A 194 -7.99 -5.01 -0.72
C GLY A 194 -7.16 -3.82 -1.15
N SER A 195 -5.89 -4.06 -1.51
CA SER A 195 -4.99 -2.99 -1.95
C SER A 195 -5.26 -2.62 -3.41
N GLN A 196 -5.20 -1.34 -3.74
CA GLN A 196 -5.59 -0.81 -5.04
C GLN A 196 -7.05 -1.18 -5.38
N GLN A 197 -7.96 -0.88 -4.47
CA GLN A 197 -9.38 -1.18 -4.63
C GLN A 197 -10.04 -0.18 -5.57
N ARG A 198 -10.66 -0.68 -6.64
CA ARG A 198 -11.32 0.15 -7.67
C ARG A 198 -12.83 0.29 -7.49
N ASP A 199 -13.42 -0.62 -6.71
CA ASP A 199 -14.86 -0.61 -6.40
C ASP A 199 -15.11 0.03 -5.03
N ILE A 200 -15.62 1.26 -5.03
CA ILE A 200 -15.93 2.02 -3.81
C ILE A 200 -17.02 1.33 -2.98
N GLY A 201 -17.92 0.58 -3.63
CA GLY A 201 -18.98 -0.18 -2.97
C GLY A 201 -18.48 -1.21 -1.94
N GLN A 202 -17.21 -1.63 -2.01
CA GLN A 202 -16.63 -2.56 -1.04
C GLN A 202 -16.58 -1.99 0.38
N TRP A 203 -16.45 -0.68 0.53
CA TRP A 203 -16.54 -0.02 1.84
C TRP A 203 -17.96 -0.01 2.39
N ASN A 204 -19.00 0.12 1.52
CA ASN A 204 -20.39 0.13 1.95
C ASN A 204 -20.77 -1.13 2.72
N ASP A 205 -20.53 -2.30 2.12
CA ASP A 205 -20.85 -3.60 2.75
C ASP A 205 -20.06 -3.81 4.06
N ALA A 206 -18.78 -3.43 4.08
CA ALA A 206 -17.94 -3.56 5.27
C ALA A 206 -18.36 -2.62 6.41
N ILE A 207 -18.75 -1.38 6.10
CA ILE A 207 -19.27 -0.41 7.08
C ILE A 207 -20.61 -0.91 7.66
N ALA A 208 -21.54 -1.35 6.83
CA ALA A 208 -22.83 -1.88 7.26
C ALA A 208 -22.68 -3.11 8.18
N LYS A 209 -21.80 -4.06 7.81
CA LYS A 209 -21.48 -5.22 8.67
C LYS A 209 -20.87 -4.78 10.01
N THR A 210 -19.98 -3.81 10.00
CA THR A 210 -19.38 -3.26 11.22
C THR A 210 -20.45 -2.62 12.11
N LYS A 211 -21.34 -1.80 11.55
CA LYS A 211 -22.44 -1.18 12.30
C LYS A 211 -23.36 -2.21 12.92
N TYR A 212 -23.71 -3.25 12.16
CA TYR A 212 -24.53 -4.35 12.67
C TYR A 212 -23.89 -5.03 13.89
N LEU A 213 -22.59 -5.38 13.79
CA LEU A 213 -21.85 -6.00 14.90
C LEU A 213 -21.78 -5.08 16.14
N MET A 214 -21.47 -3.79 15.95
CA MET A 214 -21.39 -2.83 17.05
C MET A 214 -22.70 -2.72 17.80
N ARG A 215 -23.82 -2.64 17.05
CA ARG A 215 -25.17 -2.58 17.64
C ARG A 215 -25.54 -3.85 18.37
N SER A 216 -25.30 -5.05 17.77
CA SER A 216 -25.63 -6.31 18.43
C SER A 216 -24.85 -6.51 19.73
N LEU A 217 -23.55 -6.15 19.76
CA LEU A 217 -22.73 -6.22 20.96
C LEU A 217 -23.19 -5.26 22.06
N GLU A 218 -23.65 -4.07 21.69
CA GLU A 218 -24.20 -3.09 22.62
C GLU A 218 -25.55 -3.58 23.20
N GLU A 219 -26.49 -4.00 22.34
CA GLU A 219 -27.85 -4.39 22.75
C GLU A 219 -27.90 -5.72 23.50
N GLU A 220 -27.07 -6.71 23.17
CA GLU A 220 -27.13 -8.06 23.68
C GLU A 220 -26.10 -8.35 24.79
N GLU A 221 -24.94 -7.70 24.79
CA GLU A 221 -23.79 -8.03 25.64
C GLU A 221 -23.29 -6.85 26.49
N ASP A 222 -23.91 -5.68 26.38
CA ASP A 222 -23.45 -4.45 27.05
C ASP A 222 -21.97 -4.17 26.76
N ILE A 223 -21.59 -4.30 25.47
CA ILE A 223 -20.27 -4.00 24.93
C ILE A 223 -20.38 -2.85 23.94
N GLU A 224 -20.02 -1.65 24.36
CA GLU A 224 -19.99 -0.46 23.54
C GLU A 224 -18.63 -0.31 22.81
N LEU A 225 -18.59 -0.63 21.54
CA LEU A 225 -17.41 -0.41 20.72
C LEU A 225 -17.33 1.04 20.24
N GLN A 226 -16.16 1.64 20.35
CA GLN A 226 -15.94 3.08 20.13
C GLN A 226 -15.28 3.42 18.80
N MET A 227 -14.80 2.41 18.02
CA MET A 227 -13.93 2.64 16.89
C MET A 227 -14.27 1.76 15.70
N ILE A 228 -14.20 2.36 14.50
CA ILE A 228 -14.15 1.67 13.22
C ILE A 228 -12.80 1.96 12.55
N ASN A 229 -12.07 0.91 12.20
CA ASN A 229 -10.86 1.01 11.41
C ASN A 229 -11.14 0.46 10.00
N MET A 230 -11.24 1.34 9.03
CA MET A 230 -11.59 1.00 7.65
C MET A 230 -10.40 0.50 6.82
N GLY A 231 -9.24 0.33 7.47
CA GLY A 231 -8.02 -0.13 6.81
C GLY A 231 -7.52 0.81 5.72
N GLY A 232 -6.83 0.23 4.77
CA GLY A 232 -6.34 0.90 3.57
C GLY A 232 -7.19 0.56 2.34
N GLY A 233 -6.52 0.41 1.19
CA GLY A 233 -7.17 0.05 -0.07
C GLY A 233 -7.26 1.22 -1.04
N PHE A 234 -7.16 2.45 -0.57
CA PHE A 234 -7.16 3.66 -1.42
C PHE A 234 -6.08 3.55 -2.50
N PRO A 235 -6.44 3.79 -3.78
CA PRO A 235 -5.55 3.56 -4.90
C PRO A 235 -4.51 4.65 -5.08
N ALA A 236 -3.45 4.30 -5.83
CA ALA A 236 -2.56 5.23 -6.50
C ALA A 236 -2.81 5.17 -8.03
N PRO A 237 -2.40 6.19 -8.80
CA PRO A 237 -2.59 6.20 -10.24
C PRO A 237 -1.62 5.22 -10.93
N TYR A 238 -2.18 4.20 -11.57
CA TYR A 238 -1.47 3.24 -12.43
C TYR A 238 -2.07 3.24 -13.83
N VAL A 239 -1.60 2.33 -14.69
CA VAL A 239 -2.12 2.22 -16.08
C VAL A 239 -3.62 1.96 -16.10
N VAL A 240 -4.11 1.12 -15.21
CA VAL A 240 -5.56 0.91 -15.06
C VAL A 240 -6.12 2.06 -14.23
N PRO A 241 -7.02 2.89 -14.79
CA PRO A 241 -7.52 4.07 -14.11
C PRO A 241 -8.38 3.71 -12.88
N THR A 242 -8.40 4.61 -11.94
CA THR A 242 -9.25 4.58 -10.74
C THR A 242 -10.03 5.89 -10.64
N ASN A 243 -11.03 5.91 -9.80
CA ASN A 243 -11.71 7.15 -9.46
C ASN A 243 -10.77 8.10 -8.70
N GLU A 244 -11.12 9.36 -8.65
CA GLU A 244 -10.40 10.36 -7.86
C GLU A 244 -10.66 10.18 -6.36
N LEU A 245 -9.71 10.60 -5.52
CA LEU A 245 -9.85 10.48 -4.05
C LEU A 245 -11.11 11.17 -3.51
N SER A 246 -11.53 12.27 -4.13
CA SER A 246 -12.77 12.99 -3.79
C SER A 246 -14.02 12.13 -3.95
N GLU A 247 -14.08 11.27 -4.96
CA GLU A 247 -15.21 10.35 -5.20
C GLU A 247 -15.22 9.23 -4.16
N TYR A 248 -14.04 8.62 -3.85
CA TYR A 248 -13.92 7.68 -2.74
C TYR A 248 -14.41 8.29 -1.43
N ALA A 249 -13.93 9.49 -1.11
CA ALA A 249 -14.27 10.15 0.13
C ALA A 249 -15.76 10.54 0.18
N GLY A 250 -16.31 11.04 -0.92
CA GLY A 250 -17.73 11.40 -1.01
C GLY A 250 -18.64 10.22 -0.70
N GLU A 251 -18.41 9.09 -1.35
CA GLU A 251 -19.20 7.88 -1.15
C GLU A 251 -18.98 7.25 0.24
N ILE A 252 -17.74 7.11 0.69
CA ILE A 252 -17.44 6.52 2.01
C ILE A 252 -18.03 7.38 3.15
N ASN A 253 -17.90 8.71 3.08
CA ASN A 253 -18.52 9.59 4.08
C ASN A 253 -20.06 9.49 4.04
N ARG A 254 -20.66 9.30 2.86
CA ARG A 254 -22.10 9.03 2.73
C ARG A 254 -22.48 7.71 3.41
N TYR A 255 -21.77 6.61 3.16
CA TYR A 255 -22.01 5.31 3.81
C TYR A 255 -21.91 5.40 5.34
N LEU A 256 -20.88 6.10 5.83
CA LEU A 256 -20.73 6.34 7.28
C LEU A 256 -21.92 7.11 7.85
N LYS A 257 -22.40 8.14 7.15
CA LYS A 257 -23.54 8.90 7.59
C LYS A 257 -24.86 8.11 7.52
N ASP A 258 -25.04 7.30 6.48
CA ASP A 258 -26.23 6.46 6.31
C ASP A 258 -26.35 5.43 7.43
N ASP A 259 -25.23 4.81 7.87
CA ASP A 259 -25.22 3.75 8.89
C ASP A 259 -25.11 4.28 10.32
N PHE A 260 -24.32 5.34 10.56
CA PHE A 260 -24.04 5.84 11.92
C PHE A 260 -24.77 7.17 12.26
N GLY A 261 -25.38 7.83 11.26
CA GLY A 261 -26.03 9.13 11.46
C GLY A 261 -25.03 10.24 11.73
N ASP A 262 -25.41 11.14 12.65
CA ASP A 262 -24.57 12.32 13.00
C ASP A 262 -23.54 12.00 14.10
N THR A 263 -23.67 10.87 14.79
CA THR A 263 -22.74 10.44 15.86
C THR A 263 -21.82 9.35 15.33
N LEU A 264 -20.70 9.78 14.74
CA LEU A 264 -19.71 8.87 14.22
C LEU A 264 -18.84 8.30 15.34
N PRO A 265 -18.47 6.99 15.29
CA PRO A 265 -17.42 6.45 16.15
C PRO A 265 -16.07 7.07 15.78
N ARG A 266 -15.04 6.80 16.57
CA ARG A 266 -13.65 7.09 16.18
C ARG A 266 -13.32 6.40 14.87
N ILE A 267 -12.90 7.13 13.86
CA ILE A 267 -12.60 6.61 12.52
C ILE A 267 -11.10 6.54 12.33
N ILE A 268 -10.61 5.35 11.95
CA ILE A 268 -9.22 5.13 11.57
C ILE A 268 -9.14 4.73 10.09
N LEU A 269 -8.19 5.33 9.36
CA LEU A 269 -7.77 4.94 8.03
C LEU A 269 -6.31 4.48 8.06
N GLU A 270 -5.99 3.40 7.34
CA GLU A 270 -4.61 2.86 7.23
C GLU A 270 -4.06 2.99 5.79
N PRO A 271 -3.97 4.21 5.24
CA PRO A 271 -3.44 4.38 3.90
C PRO A 271 -1.95 4.06 3.87
N GLY A 272 -1.53 3.36 2.84
CA GLY A 272 -0.13 3.14 2.51
C GLY A 272 0.12 3.64 1.09
N ARG A 273 -0.36 2.87 0.10
CA ARG A 273 -0.18 3.09 -1.33
C ARG A 273 -0.61 4.50 -1.78
N SER A 274 -1.78 4.96 -1.40
CA SER A 274 -2.31 6.26 -1.81
C SER A 274 -1.48 7.45 -1.33
N LEU A 275 -0.74 7.31 -0.23
CA LEU A 275 0.13 8.38 0.28
C LEU A 275 1.48 8.44 -0.43
N VAL A 276 2.07 7.29 -0.77
CA VAL A 276 3.46 7.26 -1.25
C VAL A 276 3.60 6.73 -2.68
N GLY A 277 2.61 6.05 -3.24
CA GLY A 277 2.70 5.39 -4.53
C GLY A 277 3.15 6.33 -5.65
N ASN A 278 2.37 7.36 -5.93
CA ASN A 278 2.65 8.34 -6.99
C ASN A 278 3.79 9.33 -6.65
N ALA A 279 4.38 9.20 -5.46
CA ALA A 279 5.53 10.00 -5.06
C ALA A 279 6.87 9.37 -5.45
N GLY A 280 6.87 8.12 -5.91
CA GLY A 280 8.09 7.39 -6.27
C GLY A 280 8.22 7.14 -7.76
N ILE A 281 9.45 7.25 -8.27
CA ILE A 281 9.82 6.85 -9.62
C ILE A 281 11.03 5.93 -9.52
N LEU A 282 10.88 4.70 -10.03
CA LEU A 282 11.97 3.76 -10.11
C LEU A 282 12.63 3.90 -11.49
N ILE A 283 13.96 4.07 -11.47
CA ILE A 283 14.77 4.25 -12.68
C ILE A 283 15.56 2.98 -12.92
N THR A 284 15.49 2.51 -14.16
CA THR A 284 16.25 1.36 -14.64
C THR A 284 17.00 1.72 -15.90
N GLU A 285 18.04 0.96 -16.19
CA GLU A 285 18.78 1.03 -17.44
C GLU A 285 18.53 -0.22 -18.29
N VAL A 286 18.38 -0.05 -19.58
CA VAL A 286 18.30 -1.17 -20.54
C VAL A 286 19.66 -1.86 -20.62
N ILE A 287 19.72 -3.12 -20.22
CA ILE A 287 20.92 -3.97 -20.32
C ILE A 287 21.06 -4.49 -21.74
N THR A 288 19.96 -5.04 -22.29
CA THR A 288 19.94 -5.58 -23.64
C THR A 288 18.53 -5.62 -24.23
N VAL A 289 18.47 -5.62 -25.55
CA VAL A 289 17.23 -5.79 -26.31
C VAL A 289 17.41 -6.97 -27.26
N SER A 290 16.51 -7.94 -27.21
CA SER A 290 16.62 -9.14 -28.06
C SER A 290 15.27 -9.54 -28.66
N ARG A 291 15.30 -10.50 -29.57
CA ARG A 291 14.15 -11.23 -30.07
C ARG A 291 14.41 -12.74 -29.86
N LYS A 292 13.36 -13.51 -29.61
CA LYS A 292 13.53 -14.96 -29.38
C LYS A 292 13.72 -15.76 -30.67
N ASN A 293 13.30 -15.20 -31.82
CA ASN A 293 13.57 -15.73 -33.15
C ASN A 293 13.48 -14.58 -34.17
N ASN A 294 13.88 -14.85 -35.44
CA ASN A 294 13.95 -13.85 -36.50
C ASN A 294 12.58 -13.31 -36.97
N THR A 295 11.50 -14.02 -36.67
CA THR A 295 10.12 -13.66 -37.04
C THR A 295 9.29 -13.17 -35.86
N ALA A 296 9.86 -13.09 -34.65
CA ALA A 296 9.14 -12.61 -33.46
C ALA A 296 8.67 -11.17 -33.66
N LEU A 297 7.39 -10.93 -33.39
CA LEU A 297 6.77 -9.61 -33.53
C LEU A 297 7.20 -8.67 -32.40
N HIS A 298 7.31 -9.17 -31.17
CA HIS A 298 7.71 -8.40 -29.99
C HIS A 298 9.18 -8.59 -29.63
N ARG A 299 9.71 -7.59 -28.93
CA ARG A 299 11.08 -7.58 -28.42
C ARG A 299 11.07 -7.92 -26.92
N TRP A 300 12.18 -8.47 -26.45
CA TRP A 300 12.50 -8.62 -25.04
C TRP A 300 13.44 -7.48 -24.64
N VAL A 301 13.03 -6.69 -23.66
CA VAL A 301 13.82 -5.61 -23.09
C VAL A 301 14.20 -6.00 -21.67
N TYR A 302 15.48 -6.21 -21.44
CA TYR A 302 16.03 -6.57 -20.15
C TYR A 302 16.57 -5.31 -19.48
N VAL A 303 16.16 -5.10 -18.24
CA VAL A 303 16.56 -3.94 -17.44
C VAL A 303 17.24 -4.37 -16.15
N ASP A 304 17.93 -3.47 -15.49
CA ASP A 304 18.72 -3.74 -14.28
C ASP A 304 17.89 -3.78 -12.98
N ALA A 305 16.57 -3.67 -13.03
CA ALA A 305 15.65 -3.99 -11.94
C ALA A 305 14.52 -4.89 -12.43
N GLY A 306 14.01 -5.76 -11.57
CA GLY A 306 12.95 -6.70 -11.91
C GLY A 306 12.10 -7.09 -10.71
N VAL A 307 11.43 -8.23 -10.82
CA VAL A 307 10.53 -8.75 -9.78
C VAL A 307 11.26 -8.87 -8.43
N PHE A 308 12.52 -9.30 -8.43
CA PHE A 308 13.26 -9.59 -7.19
C PHE A 308 13.94 -8.37 -6.56
N ASN A 309 14.07 -7.27 -7.27
CA ASN A 309 14.72 -6.08 -6.75
C ASN A 309 13.89 -4.81 -6.89
N GLY A 310 12.64 -4.89 -6.40
CA GLY A 310 11.78 -3.74 -6.20
C GLY A 310 10.47 -3.75 -6.97
N LEU A 311 10.31 -4.62 -7.99
CA LEU A 311 9.09 -4.67 -8.81
C LEU A 311 8.26 -5.95 -8.57
N VAL A 312 8.24 -6.45 -7.30
CA VAL A 312 7.53 -7.68 -6.95
C VAL A 312 6.02 -7.61 -7.25
N GLU A 313 5.42 -6.44 -7.21
CA GLU A 313 3.99 -6.28 -7.52
C GLU A 313 3.67 -6.40 -9.03
N THR A 314 4.70 -6.56 -9.89
CA THR A 314 4.50 -6.98 -11.29
C THR A 314 4.25 -8.48 -11.42
N PHE A 315 4.43 -9.25 -10.35
CA PHE A 315 4.12 -10.68 -10.33
C PHE A 315 2.66 -10.91 -10.71
N ASN A 316 2.42 -11.84 -11.64
CA ASN A 316 1.12 -12.05 -12.29
C ASN A 316 0.54 -10.77 -12.94
N GLU A 317 1.38 -9.81 -13.26
CA GLU A 317 0.99 -8.51 -13.82
C GLU A 317 -0.07 -7.77 -13.00
N SER A 318 -0.03 -7.94 -11.67
CA SER A 318 -1.04 -7.40 -10.75
C SER A 318 -1.05 -5.87 -10.78
N ILE A 319 0.11 -5.23 -10.62
CA ILE A 319 0.25 -3.78 -10.76
C ILE A 319 0.92 -3.46 -12.10
N LYS A 320 0.25 -2.66 -12.92
CA LYS A 320 0.76 -2.17 -14.20
C LYS A 320 1.25 -0.74 -14.03
N TYR A 321 2.55 -0.59 -13.82
CA TYR A 321 3.17 0.72 -13.64
C TYR A 321 3.12 1.53 -14.92
N PRO A 322 2.82 2.85 -14.88
CA PRO A 322 3.06 3.72 -16.03
C PRO A 322 4.54 3.79 -16.34
N ILE A 323 4.92 3.54 -17.59
CA ILE A 323 6.30 3.45 -18.05
C ILE A 323 6.58 4.51 -19.09
N VAL A 324 7.64 5.29 -18.87
CA VAL A 324 8.19 6.23 -19.85
C VAL A 324 9.68 5.94 -20.05
N THR A 325 10.22 6.39 -21.17
CA THR A 325 11.61 6.14 -21.52
C THR A 325 12.37 7.43 -21.84
N SER A 326 13.69 7.39 -21.82
CA SER A 326 14.54 8.49 -22.26
C SER A 326 14.39 8.83 -23.76
N LYS A 327 13.63 8.02 -24.51
CA LYS A 327 13.39 8.19 -25.96
C LYS A 327 11.99 8.68 -26.30
N ASP A 328 11.09 8.85 -25.33
CA ASP A 328 9.68 9.19 -25.59
C ASP A 328 9.47 10.60 -26.17
N SER A 329 10.42 11.51 -25.98
CA SER A 329 10.39 12.84 -26.62
C SER A 329 10.60 12.82 -28.15
N ASN A 330 11.09 11.69 -28.68
CA ASN A 330 11.28 11.48 -30.10
C ASN A 330 10.02 10.79 -30.69
N SER A 331 9.30 11.44 -31.57
CA SER A 331 8.10 10.94 -32.25
C SER A 331 8.37 9.69 -33.14
N GLY A 332 9.06 8.71 -32.58
CA GLY A 332 9.46 7.48 -33.25
C GLY A 332 8.36 6.40 -33.20
N LYS A 333 8.51 5.39 -34.08
CA LYS A 333 7.66 4.20 -34.05
C LYS A 333 7.82 3.49 -32.70
N ARG A 334 6.71 2.98 -32.17
CA ARG A 334 6.64 2.15 -30.97
C ARG A 334 6.34 0.71 -31.38
N GLY A 335 6.66 -0.23 -30.53
CA GLY A 335 6.39 -1.65 -30.78
C GLY A 335 6.35 -2.43 -29.48
N GLU A 336 5.65 -3.54 -29.50
CA GLU A 336 5.44 -4.41 -28.35
C GLU A 336 6.75 -4.92 -27.74
N VAL A 337 6.76 -4.95 -26.41
CA VAL A 337 7.87 -5.48 -25.63
C VAL A 337 7.38 -6.40 -24.52
N VAL A 338 8.22 -7.39 -24.20
CA VAL A 338 8.23 -8.11 -22.93
C VAL A 338 9.29 -7.48 -22.07
N LEU A 339 8.97 -7.14 -20.81
CA LEU A 339 9.92 -6.55 -19.85
C LEU A 339 10.40 -7.62 -18.88
N ALA A 340 11.71 -7.76 -18.73
CA ALA A 340 12.35 -8.73 -17.85
C ALA A 340 13.46 -8.08 -17.02
N GLY A 341 13.65 -8.58 -15.80
CA GLY A 341 14.70 -8.16 -14.89
C GLY A 341 16.05 -8.81 -15.17
N PRO A 342 17.06 -8.49 -14.33
CA PRO A 342 18.46 -8.86 -14.58
C PRO A 342 18.85 -10.24 -14.02
N THR A 343 18.01 -10.88 -13.19
CA THR A 343 18.41 -12.07 -12.46
C THR A 343 18.41 -13.33 -13.34
N CYS A 344 19.10 -14.35 -12.88
CA CYS A 344 19.13 -15.66 -13.58
C CYS A 344 17.87 -16.50 -13.31
N ASP A 345 16.87 -15.97 -12.65
CA ASP A 345 15.62 -16.67 -12.41
C ASP A 345 14.63 -16.44 -13.56
N SER A 346 14.01 -17.53 -14.03
CA SER A 346 13.02 -17.48 -15.10
C SER A 346 11.73 -16.74 -14.73
N MET A 347 11.46 -16.55 -13.44
CA MET A 347 10.32 -15.78 -12.93
C MET A 347 10.55 -14.27 -12.96
N ASP A 348 11.77 -13.80 -13.31
CA ASP A 348 12.08 -12.39 -13.39
C ASP A 348 11.57 -11.74 -14.69
N ILE A 349 10.30 -11.97 -14.96
CA ILE A 349 9.53 -11.38 -16.07
C ILE A 349 8.42 -10.54 -15.47
N MET A 350 8.43 -9.26 -15.78
CA MET A 350 7.46 -8.31 -15.23
C MET A 350 6.16 -8.28 -16.04
N TYR A 351 6.28 -8.20 -17.36
CA TYR A 351 5.13 -8.06 -18.25
C TYR A 351 5.36 -8.88 -19.53
N GLU A 352 4.65 -9.99 -19.66
CA GLU A 352 4.68 -10.87 -20.83
C GLU A 352 3.32 -10.93 -21.53
N ASP A 353 2.22 -10.95 -20.80
CA ASP A 353 0.86 -10.96 -21.36
C ASP A 353 0.41 -9.54 -21.71
N TYR A 354 0.58 -8.58 -20.80
CA TYR A 354 0.38 -7.16 -21.05
C TYR A 354 1.57 -6.56 -21.78
N LYS A 355 1.43 -6.33 -23.10
CA LYS A 355 2.50 -5.80 -23.95
C LYS A 355 2.57 -4.29 -23.87
N TYR A 356 3.62 -3.74 -23.28
CA TYR A 356 3.89 -2.30 -23.37
C TYR A 356 4.35 -1.94 -24.79
N GLN A 357 3.92 -0.77 -25.27
CA GLN A 357 4.38 -0.19 -26.53
C GLN A 357 5.54 0.77 -26.23
N LEU A 358 6.79 0.34 -26.48
CA LEU A 358 7.97 1.17 -26.22
C LEU A 358 8.69 1.54 -27.53
N PRO A 359 9.44 2.68 -27.57
CA PRO A 359 10.18 3.12 -28.76
C PRO A 359 11.02 2.00 -29.37
N ILE A 360 10.96 1.83 -30.70
CA ILE A 360 11.68 0.74 -31.38
C ILE A 360 13.21 0.95 -31.38
N ASN A 361 13.68 2.15 -31.14
CA ASN A 361 15.07 2.57 -31.10
C ASN A 361 15.71 2.47 -29.71
N LEU A 362 15.02 1.83 -28.73
CA LEU A 362 15.64 1.51 -27.43
C LEU A 362 16.87 0.62 -27.63
N LYS A 363 17.93 0.94 -26.88
CA LYS A 363 19.21 0.27 -26.92
C LYS A 363 19.84 0.20 -25.51
N PRO A 364 20.84 -0.64 -25.28
CA PRO A 364 21.61 -0.66 -24.04
C PRO A 364 22.08 0.75 -23.63
N GLY A 365 21.94 1.06 -22.34
CA GLY A 365 22.26 2.38 -21.76
C GLY A 365 21.08 3.36 -21.77
N ASP A 366 19.98 3.10 -22.46
CA ASP A 366 18.78 3.95 -22.37
C ASP A 366 18.05 3.73 -21.04
N ARG A 367 17.46 4.80 -20.49
CA ARG A 367 16.73 4.71 -19.21
C ARG A 367 15.24 4.45 -19.42
N ILE A 368 14.69 3.64 -18.52
CA ILE A 368 13.26 3.38 -18.38
C ILE A 368 12.83 3.80 -16.98
N TYR A 369 11.73 4.54 -16.90
CA TYR A 369 11.18 5.11 -15.68
C TYR A 369 9.83 4.47 -15.38
N PHE A 370 9.73 3.77 -14.24
CA PHE A 370 8.47 3.25 -13.72
C PHE A 370 7.88 4.31 -12.79
N LEU A 371 6.80 4.96 -13.23
CA LEU A 371 6.11 5.97 -12.44
C LEU A 371 5.23 5.31 -11.38
N SER A 372 4.80 6.08 -10.36
CA SER A 372 3.99 5.57 -9.25
C SER A 372 4.59 4.39 -8.49
N ALA A 373 5.92 4.33 -8.42
CA ALA A 373 6.66 3.24 -7.79
C ALA A 373 7.07 3.50 -6.33
N GLY A 374 6.42 4.44 -5.63
CA GLY A 374 6.79 4.81 -4.26
C GLY A 374 6.34 3.85 -3.17
N ALA A 375 5.40 2.97 -3.47
CA ALA A 375 4.86 2.00 -2.51
C ALA A 375 5.28 0.58 -2.87
N TYR A 376 5.63 -0.23 -1.86
CA TYR A 376 5.91 -1.67 -1.99
C TYR A 376 6.97 -2.01 -3.03
N THR A 377 8.00 -1.18 -3.14
CA THR A 377 9.16 -1.37 -4.03
C THR A 377 10.43 -1.61 -3.22
N SER A 378 11.03 -0.57 -2.65
CA SER A 378 12.23 -0.73 -1.81
C SER A 378 12.02 -1.64 -0.60
N SER A 379 10.79 -1.71 -0.07
CA SER A 379 10.42 -2.60 1.04
C SER A 379 10.22 -4.07 0.64
N TYR A 380 10.13 -4.36 -0.65
CA TYR A 380 9.96 -5.70 -1.22
C TYR A 380 11.18 -6.17 -2.04
N ALA A 381 12.32 -5.51 -1.92
CA ALA A 381 13.54 -5.91 -2.59
C ALA A 381 14.15 -7.14 -1.88
N SER A 382 14.59 -8.11 -2.67
CA SER A 382 15.40 -9.24 -2.19
C SER A 382 16.75 -8.74 -1.68
N VAL A 383 17.32 -9.49 -0.74
CA VAL A 383 18.66 -9.23 -0.22
C VAL A 383 19.62 -10.22 -0.85
N GLU A 384 20.60 -9.71 -1.60
CA GLU A 384 21.71 -10.48 -2.18
C GLU A 384 21.32 -11.62 -3.15
N PHE A 385 20.09 -11.64 -3.67
CA PHE A 385 19.72 -12.61 -4.71
C PHE A 385 20.56 -12.35 -5.98
N ASN A 386 21.31 -13.36 -6.46
CA ASN A 386 22.37 -13.24 -7.45
C ASN A 386 23.47 -12.20 -7.11
N GLY A 387 23.61 -11.83 -5.82
CA GLY A 387 24.56 -10.81 -5.37
C GLY A 387 24.11 -9.37 -5.59
N PHE A 388 22.89 -9.13 -6.10
CA PHE A 388 22.39 -7.77 -6.26
C PHE A 388 22.13 -7.09 -4.91
N PRO A 389 22.57 -5.83 -4.73
CA PRO A 389 22.29 -5.08 -3.50
C PRO A 389 20.82 -4.68 -3.44
N PRO A 390 20.31 -4.33 -2.23
CA PRO A 390 19.00 -3.70 -2.08
C PRO A 390 18.86 -2.44 -2.93
N LEU A 391 17.65 -2.15 -3.40
CA LEU A 391 17.35 -0.99 -4.22
C LEU A 391 17.69 0.32 -3.51
N LYS A 392 18.57 1.10 -4.09
CA LYS A 392 18.97 2.43 -3.58
C LYS A 392 17.80 3.41 -3.64
N THR A 393 17.53 4.10 -2.53
CA THR A 393 16.49 5.12 -2.44
C THR A 393 17.10 6.50 -2.27
N TYR A 394 16.68 7.44 -3.09
CA TYR A 394 17.06 8.85 -3.02
C TYR A 394 15.84 9.70 -2.70
N ILE A 395 16.04 10.76 -1.93
CA ILE A 395 14.97 11.67 -1.52
C ILE A 395 15.10 12.98 -2.26
N MET A 396 14.06 13.36 -2.96
CA MET A 396 13.91 14.67 -3.58
C MET A 396 12.99 15.53 -2.70
N LYS A 397 13.53 16.69 -2.27
CA LYS A 397 12.82 17.69 -1.44
C LYS A 397 12.24 18.79 -2.28
#